data_fc7202909862979b0aeca309da68b0b1
#
_entry.id   fc7202909862979b0aeca309da68b0b1
#
_cell.length_a   1.000
_cell.length_b   1.000
_cell.length_c   1.000
_cell.angle_alpha   90.00
_cell.angle_beta   90.00
_cell.angle_gamma   90.00
#
_symmetry.space_group_name_H-M   'P 1'
#
loop_
_entity.id
_entity.type
_entity.pdbx_description
1 polymer ?
#
loop_
_entity_poly.entity_id
_entity_poly.type
_entity_poly.pdbx_seq_one_letter_code
_entity_poly.pdbx_strand_id
1 'polypeptide(L)' 'MHILVVEDEKVLCETIVRSLRRLNYSVDSCYDGNEAIELLGIESYDLVLLDLNLPGTDGMTVLRKLRQTDRDT' A
#
# COMPACT_ATOMS: atom_id res chain seq x y z
N MET A 1 3.39 -2.50 -13.90
CA MET A 1 3.69 -2.66 -12.46
C MET A 1 2.43 -2.36 -11.66
N HIS A 2 2.11 -3.19 -10.69
CA HIS A 2 0.95 -3.01 -9.82
C HIS A 2 1.42 -2.51 -8.46
N ILE A 3 0.95 -1.33 -8.05
CA ILE A 3 1.44 -0.63 -6.87
C ILE A 3 0.31 -0.43 -5.87
N LEU A 4 0.60 -0.69 -4.59
CA LEU A 4 -0.30 -0.34 -3.49
C LEU A 4 0.28 0.85 -2.74
N VAL A 5 -0.53 1.89 -2.56
CA VAL A 5 -0.18 3.06 -1.76
C VAL A 5 -0.99 3.03 -0.46
N VAL A 6 -0.30 3.01 0.66
CA VAL A 6 -0.91 2.96 1.99
C VAL A 6 -0.55 4.24 2.74
N GLU A 7 -1.47 5.19 2.79
CA GLU A 7 -1.26 6.52 3.36
C GLU A 7 -2.56 7.05 3.92
N ASP A 8 -2.56 7.48 5.19
CA ASP A 8 -3.77 7.95 5.87
C ASP A 8 -4.17 9.37 5.53
N GLU A 9 -3.23 10.20 5.08
CA GLU A 9 -3.55 11.54 4.63
C GLU A 9 -4.09 11.49 3.21
N LYS A 10 -5.39 11.76 3.06
CA LYS A 10 -6.10 11.56 1.78
C LYS A 10 -5.55 12.38 0.64
N VAL A 11 -5.25 13.66 0.88
CA VAL A 11 -4.72 14.55 -0.17
C VAL A 11 -3.37 14.05 -0.65
N LEU A 12 -2.49 13.68 0.27
CA LEU A 12 -1.18 13.14 -0.09
C LEU A 12 -1.32 11.82 -0.83
N CYS A 13 -2.17 10.93 -0.36
CA CYS A 13 -2.43 9.65 -1.01
C CYS A 13 -2.91 9.85 -2.45
N GLU A 14 -3.89 10.71 -2.66
CA GLU A 14 -4.43 11.01 -3.98
C GLU A 14 -3.37 11.61 -4.91
N THR A 15 -2.52 12.47 -4.38
CA THR A 15 -1.42 13.08 -5.15
C THR A 15 -0.44 12.02 -5.63
N ILE A 16 -0.05 11.11 -4.74
CA ILE A 16 0.87 10.01 -5.08
C ILE A 16 0.23 9.10 -6.13
N VAL A 17 -1.02 8.70 -5.92
CA VAL A 17 -1.74 7.82 -6.85
C VAL A 17 -1.84 8.44 -8.23
N ARG A 18 -2.21 9.72 -8.30
CA ARG A 18 -2.33 10.44 -9.56
C ARG A 18 -1.00 10.48 -10.32
N SER A 19 0.09 10.76 -9.60
CA SER A 19 1.42 10.82 -10.21
C SER A 19 1.84 9.47 -10.79
N LEU A 20 1.58 8.39 -10.04
CA LEU A 20 1.94 7.05 -10.50
C LEU A 20 1.08 6.61 -11.69
N ARG A 21 -0.20 6.95 -11.70
CA ARG A 21 -1.08 6.62 -12.83
C ARG A 21 -0.67 7.34 -14.11
N ARG A 22 -0.13 8.56 -14.00
CA ARG A 22 0.43 9.27 -15.15
C ARG A 22 1.59 8.53 -15.79
N LEU A 23 2.29 7.70 -15.02
CA LEU A 23 3.39 6.87 -15.52
C LEU A 23 2.89 5.51 -16.04
N ASN A 24 1.56 5.35 -16.17
CA ASN A 24 0.91 4.15 -16.67
C ASN A 24 1.02 2.93 -15.75
N TYR A 25 1.22 3.13 -14.45
CA TYR A 25 1.16 2.04 -13.49
C TYR A 25 -0.27 1.77 -13.05
N SER A 26 -0.58 0.51 -12.73
CA SER A 26 -1.81 0.15 -12.05
C SER A 26 -1.63 0.42 -10.56
N VAL A 27 -2.50 1.24 -9.98
CA VAL A 27 -2.34 1.70 -8.60
C VAL A 27 -3.63 1.49 -7.81
N ASP A 28 -3.51 0.80 -6.69
CA ASP A 28 -4.56 0.74 -5.67
C ASP A 28 -4.10 1.56 -4.47
N SER A 29 -5.05 2.03 -3.67
CA SER A 29 -4.73 2.79 -2.48
C SER A 29 -5.64 2.42 -1.32
N CYS A 30 -5.14 2.63 -0.12
CA CYS A 30 -5.91 2.50 1.10
C CYS A 30 -5.37 3.47 2.15
N TYR A 31 -6.14 3.67 3.22
CA TYR A 31 -5.87 4.72 4.20
C TYR A 31 -5.47 4.20 5.57
N ASP A 32 -5.51 2.90 5.80
CA ASP A 32 -5.09 2.32 7.07
C ASP A 32 -4.46 0.94 6.89
N GLY A 33 -3.81 0.47 7.95
CA GLY A 33 -3.07 -0.79 7.92
C GLY A 33 -3.96 -2.02 7.78
N ASN A 34 -5.18 -1.98 8.32
CA ASN A 34 -6.09 -3.12 8.21
C ASN A 34 -6.57 -3.32 6.78
N GLU A 35 -6.89 -2.23 6.08
CA GLU A 35 -7.22 -2.29 4.66
C GLU A 35 -6.05 -2.82 3.83
N ALA A 36 -4.83 -2.38 4.17
CA ALA A 36 -3.64 -2.85 3.47
C ALA A 36 -3.46 -4.37 3.61
N ILE A 37 -3.64 -4.90 4.81
CA ILE A 37 -3.54 -6.35 5.05
C ILE A 37 -4.57 -7.11 4.23
N GLU A 38 -5.81 -6.62 4.18
CA GLU A 38 -6.86 -7.25 3.36
C GLU A 38 -6.49 -7.27 1.88
N LEU A 39 -6.02 -6.13 1.36
CA LEU A 39 -5.64 -6.04 -0.05
C LEU A 39 -4.45 -6.95 -0.37
N LEU A 40 -3.47 -7.01 0.51
CA LEU A 40 -2.30 -7.88 0.33
C LEU A 40 -2.67 -9.37 0.35
N GLY A 41 -3.78 -9.72 0.97
CA GLY A 41 -4.29 -11.09 0.96
C GLY A 41 -5.07 -11.46 -0.30
N ILE A 42 -5.51 -10.47 -1.08
CA ILE A 42 -6.36 -10.66 -2.26
C ILE A 42 -5.57 -10.45 -3.55
N GLU A 43 -4.71 -9.44 -3.58
CA GLU A 43 -4.01 -8.99 -4.78
C GLU A 43 -2.50 -9.16 -4.62
N SER A 44 -1.82 -9.32 -5.76
CA SER A 44 -0.36 -9.30 -5.81
C SER A 44 0.13 -7.92 -6.25
N TYR A 45 1.07 -7.36 -5.50
CA TYR A 45 1.66 -6.06 -5.80
C TYR A 45 3.15 -6.19 -6.05
N ASP A 46 3.63 -5.41 -7.02
CA ASP A 46 5.07 -5.34 -7.32
C ASP A 46 5.79 -4.39 -6.37
N LEU A 47 5.07 -3.37 -5.87
CA LEU A 47 5.62 -2.36 -4.97
C LEU A 47 4.54 -1.90 -4.00
N VAL A 48 4.92 -1.72 -2.75
CA VAL A 48 4.06 -1.15 -1.71
C VAL A 48 4.73 0.10 -1.15
N LEU A 49 4.05 1.24 -1.25
CA LEU A 49 4.47 2.49 -0.61
C LEU A 49 3.71 2.59 0.71
N LEU A 50 4.43 2.48 1.81
CA LEU A 50 3.85 2.31 3.14
C LEU A 50 4.26 3.43 4.09
N ASP A 51 3.25 4.12 4.67
CA ASP A 51 3.46 5.01 5.80
C ASP A 51 3.45 4.17 7.08
N LEU A 52 4.53 4.24 7.86
CA LEU A 52 4.69 3.43 9.08
C LEU A 52 3.86 3.93 10.26
N ASN A 53 3.24 5.10 10.15
CA ASN A 53 2.42 5.70 11.22
C ASN A 53 0.92 5.62 10.92
N LEU A 54 0.47 4.51 10.37
CA LEU A 54 -0.92 4.32 9.98
C LEU A 54 -1.84 4.10 11.17
N PRO A 55 -3.09 4.57 11.10
CA PRO A 55 -4.12 4.18 12.07
C PRO A 55 -4.51 2.71 11.90
N GLY A 56 -5.13 2.14 12.91
CA GLY A 56 -5.58 0.75 12.92
C GLY A 56 -4.46 -0.21 13.24
N THR A 57 -3.77 -0.71 12.24
CA THR A 57 -2.58 -1.56 12.40
C THR A 57 -1.35 -0.75 12.04
N ASP A 58 -0.29 -0.82 12.87
CA ASP A 58 0.92 -0.06 12.58
C ASP A 58 1.65 -0.59 11.34
N GLY A 59 2.45 0.31 10.72
CA GLY A 59 3.13 -0.02 9.48
C GLY A 59 4.10 -1.18 9.57
N MET A 60 4.70 -1.41 10.75
CA MET A 60 5.60 -2.54 10.96
C MET A 60 4.86 -3.87 10.91
N THR A 61 3.63 -3.92 11.40
CA THR A 61 2.79 -5.11 11.32
C THR A 61 2.41 -5.41 9.87
N VAL A 62 2.06 -4.37 9.09
CA VAL A 62 1.76 -4.52 7.66
C VAL A 62 2.98 -5.04 6.91
N LEU A 63 4.15 -4.47 7.18
CA LEU A 63 5.41 -4.89 6.55
C LEU A 63 5.73 -6.35 6.87
N ARG A 64 5.50 -6.75 8.10
CA ARG A 64 5.73 -8.13 8.54
C ARG A 64 4.82 -9.11 7.81
N LYS A 65 3.53 -8.76 7.65
CA LYS A 65 2.58 -9.57 6.89
C LYS A 65 2.99 -9.69 5.43
N LEU A 66 3.39 -8.59 4.82
CA LEU A 66 3.86 -8.59 3.43
C LEU A 66 5.04 -9.55 3.26
N ARG A 67 6.00 -9.53 4.16
CA ARG A 67 7.18 -10.39 4.07
C ARG A 67 6.88 -11.86 4.32
N GLN A 68 5.80 -12.17 5.04
CA GLN A 68 5.36 -13.55 5.23
C GLN A 68 4.72 -14.13 3.97
N THR A 69 4.02 -13.29 3.21
CA THR A 69 3.24 -13.73 2.05
C THR A 69 3.97 -13.56 0.72
N ASP A 70 4.86 -12.56 0.63
CA ASP A 70 5.58 -12.25 -0.60
C ASP A 70 6.95 -11.66 -0.25
N ARG A 71 7.97 -12.50 -0.26
CA ARG A 71 9.34 -12.10 0.12
C ARG A 71 10.06 -11.31 -0.95
N ASP A 72 9.54 -11.30 -2.16
CA ASP A 72 10.17 -10.64 -3.30
C ASP A 72 9.70 -9.19 -3.50
N THR A 73 8.73 -8.76 -2.72
CA THR A 73 8.16 -7.42 -2.83
C THR A 73 8.88 -6.40 -1.94
#